data_a4f37d5a5379873727485e70c95f8ede
#
_entry.id   a4f37d5a5379873727485e70c95f8ede
#
_cell.length_a   1.000
_cell.length_b   1.000
_cell.length_c   1.000
_cell.angle_alpha   90.00
_cell.angle_beta   90.00
_cell.angle_gamma   90.00
#
_symmetry.space_group_name_H-M   'P 1'
#
loop_
_entity.id
_entity.type
_entity.pdbx_description
1 polymer ?
#
loop_
_entity_poly.entity_id
_entity_poly.type
_entity_poly.pdbx_seq_one_letter_code
_entity_poly.pdbx_strand_id
1 'polypeptide(L)'
;QGKVTGANVSVKVHDDFMQAAINKQMYQQQYPIDATEPSFAKEVDAHKLWKKIIHNAWKSAEPGVLFWDTIARESVPDCYADLGYKTVSTNPCGEIPLCPYDSCRLLAVNLYSYVKNPFTAEAEFDFELFKKHVAVAQRMMDDIIDLEVEKIEKILAKVSSDPEAETIKRTERELWEKILAKTTQGRRTGVGTTAEGDMLAAMGLRY
;
A
#
# COMPACT_ATOMS: atom_id res chain seq x y z
N GLN A 1 6.28 -24.30 -3.19
CA GLN A 1 7.41 -23.50 -3.66
C GLN A 1 7.68 -23.81 -5.14
N GLY A 2 7.89 -22.80 -5.99
CA GLY A 2 8.20 -22.98 -7.43
C GLY A 2 7.00 -23.22 -8.36
N LYS A 3 5.77 -23.35 -7.84
CA LYS A 3 4.56 -23.48 -8.67
C LYS A 3 3.93 -22.15 -9.06
N VAL A 4 4.12 -21.11 -8.24
CA VAL A 4 3.71 -19.73 -8.50
C VAL A 4 4.93 -18.86 -8.33
N THR A 5 5.33 -18.20 -9.40
CA THR A 5 6.45 -17.28 -9.45
C THR A 5 5.97 -15.93 -9.99
N GLY A 6 6.61 -14.84 -9.59
CA GLY A 6 6.22 -13.49 -10.02
C GLY A 6 4.91 -12.98 -9.42
N ALA A 7 4.48 -13.55 -8.30
CA ALA A 7 3.33 -13.08 -7.53
C ALA A 7 3.77 -12.77 -6.11
N ASN A 8 3.23 -11.68 -5.53
CA ASN A 8 3.35 -11.35 -4.12
C ASN A 8 2.04 -11.78 -3.44
N VAL A 9 2.14 -12.63 -2.42
CA VAL A 9 0.97 -13.22 -1.76
C VAL A 9 0.97 -12.83 -0.30
N SER A 10 -0.13 -12.24 0.15
CA SER A 10 -0.35 -11.91 1.56
C SER A 10 -1.67 -12.46 2.07
N VAL A 11 -1.71 -12.83 3.33
CA VAL A 11 -2.91 -13.29 4.02
C VAL A 11 -3.46 -12.13 4.85
N LYS A 12 -4.71 -11.76 4.60
CA LYS A 12 -5.45 -10.85 5.47
C LYS A 12 -5.92 -11.63 6.70
N VAL A 13 -5.54 -11.17 7.88
CA VAL A 13 -5.98 -11.73 9.15
C VAL A 13 -6.77 -10.69 9.92
N HIS A 14 -7.91 -11.10 10.46
CA HIS A 14 -8.79 -10.28 11.28
C HIS A 14 -8.49 -10.48 12.77
N ASP A 15 -8.92 -9.56 13.60
CA ASP A 15 -8.69 -9.60 15.05
C ASP A 15 -9.31 -10.86 15.68
N ASP A 16 -10.50 -11.28 15.22
CA ASP A 16 -11.17 -12.49 15.67
C ASP A 16 -10.38 -13.77 15.35
N PHE A 17 -9.78 -13.87 14.16
CA PHE A 17 -8.87 -14.97 13.83
C PHE A 17 -7.65 -14.98 14.74
N MET A 18 -7.05 -13.82 15.01
CA MET A 18 -5.88 -13.71 15.88
C MET A 18 -6.22 -14.11 17.31
N GLN A 19 -7.39 -13.70 17.83
CA GLN A 19 -7.88 -14.14 19.15
C GLN A 19 -8.11 -15.64 19.20
N ALA A 20 -8.75 -16.22 18.18
CA ALA A 20 -8.94 -17.66 18.06
C ALA A 20 -7.61 -18.42 18.02
N ALA A 21 -6.61 -17.89 17.30
CA ALA A 21 -5.27 -18.50 17.21
C ALA A 21 -4.53 -18.47 18.55
N ILE A 22 -4.61 -17.36 19.30
CA ILE A 22 -4.03 -17.20 20.65
C ILE A 22 -4.69 -18.18 21.63
N ASN A 23 -6.01 -18.24 21.61
CA ASN A 23 -6.82 -19.05 22.51
C ASN A 23 -6.92 -20.53 22.09
N LYS A 24 -6.26 -20.92 20.98
CA LYS A 24 -6.29 -22.28 20.42
C LYS A 24 -7.70 -22.79 20.12
N GLN A 25 -8.53 -21.92 19.56
CA GLN A 25 -9.93 -22.20 19.23
C GLN A 25 -10.08 -22.56 17.76
N MET A 26 -11.25 -23.13 17.43
CA MET A 26 -11.69 -23.27 16.05
C MET A 26 -12.09 -21.90 15.49
N TYR A 27 -11.90 -21.71 14.19
CA TYR A 27 -12.27 -20.51 13.45
C TYR A 27 -13.01 -20.90 12.19
N GLN A 28 -14.09 -20.19 11.88
CA GLN A 28 -14.85 -20.43 10.66
C GLN A 28 -14.30 -19.58 9.53
N GLN A 29 -13.74 -20.23 8.52
CA GLN A 29 -13.48 -19.60 7.22
C GLN A 29 -14.77 -19.63 6.40
N GLN A 30 -15.12 -18.50 5.78
CA GLN A 30 -16.32 -18.41 4.95
C GLN A 30 -16.12 -17.50 3.74
N TYR A 31 -16.98 -17.71 2.73
CA TYR A 31 -17.07 -16.84 1.55
C TYR A 31 -18.54 -16.69 1.10
N PRO A 32 -19.01 -15.48 0.76
CA PRO A 32 -18.34 -14.20 1.05
C PRO A 32 -18.09 -13.98 2.53
N ILE A 33 -17.06 -13.19 2.87
CA ILE A 33 -16.61 -13.05 4.27
C ILE A 33 -17.67 -12.37 5.16
N ASP A 34 -18.40 -11.40 4.60
CA ASP A 34 -19.42 -10.62 5.32
C ASP A 34 -20.84 -11.18 5.14
N ALA A 35 -20.99 -12.37 4.53
CA ALA A 35 -22.30 -12.94 4.28
C ALA A 35 -22.89 -13.58 5.55
N THR A 36 -24.17 -13.31 5.83
CA THR A 36 -24.94 -14.04 6.86
C THR A 36 -25.19 -15.49 6.47
N GLU A 37 -25.35 -15.74 5.16
CA GLU A 37 -25.49 -17.09 4.56
C GLU A 37 -24.36 -17.27 3.54
N PRO A 38 -23.18 -17.74 3.97
CA PRO A 38 -22.04 -17.90 3.07
C PRO A 38 -22.24 -19.09 2.12
N SER A 39 -21.80 -18.94 0.87
CA SER A 39 -21.81 -20.03 -0.12
C SER A 39 -20.76 -21.12 0.20
N PHE A 40 -19.78 -20.80 1.02
CA PHE A 40 -18.78 -21.71 1.53
C PHE A 40 -18.49 -21.40 3.00
N ALA A 41 -18.44 -22.43 3.83
CA ALA A 41 -18.00 -22.33 5.22
C ALA A 41 -17.21 -23.57 5.63
N LYS A 42 -16.13 -23.38 6.38
CA LYS A 42 -15.28 -24.47 6.88
C LYS A 42 -14.66 -24.08 8.21
N GLU A 43 -14.78 -24.96 9.20
CA GLU A 43 -14.04 -24.80 10.45
C GLU A 43 -12.58 -25.24 10.33
N VAL A 44 -11.66 -24.46 10.88
CA VAL A 44 -10.24 -24.72 10.93
C VAL A 44 -9.69 -24.46 12.32
N ASP A 45 -8.67 -25.22 12.72
CA ASP A 45 -7.88 -24.92 13.92
C ASP A 45 -7.04 -23.68 13.68
N ALA A 46 -7.43 -22.55 14.27
CA ALA A 46 -6.80 -21.25 14.06
C ALA A 46 -5.32 -21.26 14.46
N HIS A 47 -4.97 -21.93 15.56
CA HIS A 47 -3.59 -22.01 16.05
C HIS A 47 -2.69 -22.79 15.09
N LYS A 48 -3.16 -23.92 14.57
CA LYS A 48 -2.40 -24.72 13.58
C LYS A 48 -2.25 -23.96 12.27
N LEU A 49 -3.29 -23.27 11.84
CA LEU A 49 -3.23 -22.46 10.61
C LEU A 49 -2.24 -21.31 10.77
N TRP A 50 -2.27 -20.59 11.89
CA TRP A 50 -1.32 -19.53 12.19
C TRP A 50 0.12 -20.02 12.22
N LYS A 51 0.40 -21.14 12.91
CA LYS A 51 1.74 -21.75 12.89
C LYS A 51 2.21 -22.12 11.49
N LYS A 52 1.30 -22.60 10.62
CA LYS A 52 1.63 -22.92 9.22
C LYS A 52 1.99 -21.66 8.43
N ILE A 53 1.28 -20.56 8.62
CA ILE A 53 1.58 -19.26 8.00
C ILE A 53 2.98 -18.81 8.40
N ILE A 54 3.27 -18.75 9.71
CA ILE A 54 4.58 -18.35 10.24
C ILE A 54 5.70 -19.25 9.72
N HIS A 55 5.50 -20.58 9.74
CA HIS A 55 6.51 -21.52 9.25
C HIS A 55 6.84 -21.30 7.77
N ASN A 56 5.82 -21.08 6.93
CA ASN A 56 6.04 -20.82 5.51
C ASN A 56 6.73 -19.48 5.29
N ALA A 57 6.34 -18.42 6.00
CA ALA A 57 6.99 -17.11 5.94
C ALA A 57 8.46 -17.20 6.34
N TRP A 58 8.78 -17.91 7.42
CA TRP A 58 10.16 -18.16 7.83
C TRP A 58 10.96 -18.94 6.76
N LYS A 59 10.35 -19.97 6.16
CA LYS A 59 11.03 -20.84 5.20
C LYS A 59 11.26 -20.22 3.82
N SER A 60 10.36 -19.36 3.36
CA SER A 60 10.33 -18.89 1.97
C SER A 60 9.99 -17.41 1.81
N ALA A 61 9.98 -16.63 2.91
CA ALA A 61 9.55 -15.23 2.95
C ALA A 61 8.10 -14.98 2.47
N GLU A 62 7.32 -16.05 2.27
CA GLU A 62 5.92 -15.99 1.83
C GLU A 62 5.04 -16.92 2.70
N PRO A 63 3.79 -16.55 2.98
CA PRO A 63 3.10 -15.32 2.60
C PRO A 63 3.46 -14.13 3.51
N GLY A 64 3.21 -12.89 3.04
CA GLY A 64 3.09 -11.73 3.90
C GLY A 64 1.84 -11.81 4.79
N VAL A 65 1.77 -11.00 5.84
CA VAL A 65 0.61 -10.91 6.73
C VAL A 65 0.12 -9.48 6.80
N LEU A 66 -1.19 -9.29 6.59
CA LEU A 66 -1.86 -8.00 6.73
C LEU A 66 -2.86 -8.10 7.90
N PHE A 67 -2.61 -7.34 8.97
CA PHE A 67 -3.54 -7.21 10.10
C PHE A 67 -4.67 -6.28 9.68
N TRP A 68 -5.72 -6.88 9.09
CA TRP A 68 -6.68 -6.15 8.27
C TRP A 68 -7.52 -5.14 9.05
N ASP A 69 -7.97 -5.50 10.24
CA ASP A 69 -8.79 -4.60 11.07
C ASP A 69 -7.96 -3.41 11.57
N THR A 70 -6.68 -3.63 11.89
CA THR A 70 -5.76 -2.54 12.22
C THR A 70 -5.54 -1.62 11.01
N ILE A 71 -5.30 -2.19 9.82
CA ILE A 71 -5.13 -1.41 8.60
C ILE A 71 -6.37 -0.56 8.34
N ALA A 72 -7.57 -1.14 8.37
CA ALA A 72 -8.81 -0.43 8.09
C ALA A 72 -9.10 0.67 9.15
N ARG A 73 -8.75 0.42 10.41
CA ARG A 73 -8.96 1.37 11.51
C ARG A 73 -7.99 2.56 11.46
N GLU A 74 -6.73 2.31 11.11
CA GLU A 74 -5.66 3.32 11.17
C GLU A 74 -5.36 3.97 9.81
N SER A 75 -5.92 3.44 8.72
CA SER A 75 -5.68 3.96 7.37
C SER A 75 -6.35 5.32 7.18
N VAL A 76 -5.56 6.33 6.82
CA VAL A 76 -6.05 7.70 6.59
C VAL A 76 -7.14 7.76 5.51
N PRO A 77 -7.05 7.06 4.35
CA PRO A 77 -8.11 7.07 3.35
C PRO A 77 -9.46 6.55 3.83
N ASP A 78 -9.50 5.66 4.82
CA ASP A 78 -10.74 5.07 5.31
C ASP A 78 -11.65 6.07 6.05
N CYS A 79 -11.15 7.23 6.49
CA CYS A 79 -12.00 8.32 6.97
C CYS A 79 -12.89 8.91 5.85
N TYR A 80 -12.57 8.63 4.58
CA TYR A 80 -13.35 8.99 3.39
C TYR A 80 -14.02 7.77 2.74
N ALA A 81 -14.27 6.69 3.51
CA ALA A 81 -14.88 5.46 3.00
C ALA A 81 -16.23 5.72 2.31
N ASP A 82 -17.06 6.60 2.88
CA ASP A 82 -18.36 6.99 2.33
C ASP A 82 -18.26 7.71 0.98
N LEU A 83 -17.10 8.28 0.68
CA LEU A 83 -16.79 8.91 -0.62
C LEU A 83 -16.11 7.95 -1.59
N GLY A 84 -16.07 6.65 -1.27
CA GLY A 84 -15.53 5.61 -2.12
C GLY A 84 -14.02 5.38 -1.97
N TYR A 85 -13.41 5.82 -0.85
CA TYR A 85 -11.98 5.62 -0.56
C TYR A 85 -11.72 4.49 0.44
N LYS A 86 -12.69 3.61 0.67
CA LYS A 86 -12.54 2.44 1.53
C LYS A 86 -11.41 1.55 1.04
N THR A 87 -10.49 1.20 1.92
CA THR A 87 -9.37 0.28 1.64
C THR A 87 -9.90 -1.12 1.32
N VAL A 88 -9.46 -1.68 0.20
CA VAL A 88 -9.81 -3.04 -0.24
C VAL A 88 -8.58 -3.93 -0.41
N SER A 89 -7.41 -3.33 -0.61
CA SER A 89 -6.14 -4.03 -0.80
C SER A 89 -4.97 -3.16 -0.35
N THR A 90 -3.76 -3.63 -0.63
CA THR A 90 -2.53 -2.86 -0.46
C THR A 90 -1.69 -2.96 -1.74
N ASN A 91 -0.63 -2.15 -1.83
CA ASN A 91 0.45 -2.41 -2.78
C ASN A 91 1.17 -3.73 -2.45
N PRO A 92 2.07 -4.24 -3.31
CA PRO A 92 2.70 -5.56 -3.11
C PRO A 92 3.41 -5.75 -1.76
N CYS A 93 4.10 -4.73 -1.25
CA CYS A 93 4.84 -4.82 0.02
C CYS A 93 3.97 -4.59 1.27
N GLY A 94 2.72 -4.16 1.10
CA GLY A 94 1.73 -4.03 2.18
C GLY A 94 1.75 -2.72 2.95
N GLU A 95 2.67 -1.78 2.62
CA GLU A 95 2.83 -0.52 3.34
C GLU A 95 1.80 0.55 2.97
N ILE A 96 1.10 0.41 1.83
CA ILE A 96 0.13 1.39 1.36
C ILE A 96 -1.26 0.76 1.24
N PRO A 97 -2.20 1.03 2.15
CA PRO A 97 -3.61 0.68 1.97
C PRO A 97 -4.22 1.43 0.78
N LEU A 98 -4.94 0.73 -0.08
CA LEU A 98 -5.47 1.27 -1.32
C LEU A 98 -6.97 0.98 -1.47
N CYS A 99 -7.73 1.97 -1.93
CA CYS A 99 -9.09 1.78 -2.43
C CYS A 99 -9.07 1.23 -3.88
N PRO A 100 -10.23 0.83 -4.44
CA PRO A 100 -10.27 0.39 -5.83
C PRO A 100 -9.79 1.47 -6.80
N TYR A 101 -9.00 1.05 -7.81
CA TYR A 101 -8.45 1.91 -8.87
C TYR A 101 -7.49 3.00 -8.39
N ASP A 102 -7.00 2.90 -7.16
CA ASP A 102 -6.04 3.83 -6.58
C ASP A 102 -4.60 3.49 -7.00
N SER A 103 -3.71 4.43 -6.80
CA SER A 103 -2.29 4.31 -7.13
C SER A 103 -1.43 4.86 -6.01
N CYS A 104 -0.22 4.33 -5.91
CA CYS A 104 0.79 4.77 -4.95
C CYS A 104 1.92 5.47 -5.69
N ARG A 105 2.17 6.74 -5.35
CA ARG A 105 3.27 7.54 -5.87
C ARG A 105 4.16 7.94 -4.73
N LEU A 106 5.43 7.53 -4.77
CA LEU A 106 6.36 7.68 -3.66
C LEU A 106 7.56 8.55 -4.06
N LEU A 107 7.96 9.42 -3.12
CA LEU A 107 9.21 10.16 -3.14
C LEU A 107 9.82 10.09 -1.73
N ALA A 108 11.11 9.77 -1.63
CA ALA A 108 11.82 9.74 -0.37
C ALA A 108 12.89 10.83 -0.32
N VAL A 109 12.84 11.65 0.73
CA VAL A 109 13.84 12.69 1.00
C VAL A 109 14.95 12.09 1.86
N ASN A 110 16.19 12.19 1.42
CA ASN A 110 17.36 11.66 2.13
C ASN A 110 17.75 12.59 3.28
N LEU A 111 17.50 12.16 4.53
CA LEU A 111 17.74 12.96 5.73
C LEU A 111 19.23 13.26 5.98
N TYR A 112 20.12 12.33 5.64
CA TYR A 112 21.56 12.54 5.77
C TYR A 112 22.05 13.78 5.01
N SER A 113 21.45 14.11 3.87
CA SER A 113 21.82 15.28 3.05
C SER A 113 21.61 16.62 3.74
N TYR A 114 20.94 16.66 4.88
CA TYR A 114 20.67 17.87 5.65
C TYR A 114 21.54 17.98 6.91
N VAL A 115 22.46 17.06 7.12
CA VAL A 115 23.40 17.13 8.25
C VAL A 115 24.59 18.01 7.86
N LYS A 116 24.74 19.14 8.55
CA LYS A 116 25.94 19.98 8.48
C LYS A 116 27.01 19.43 9.40
N ASN A 117 28.28 19.55 9.04
CA ASN A 117 29.43 19.09 9.81
C ASN A 117 29.27 17.62 10.31
N PRO A 118 28.93 16.65 9.42
CA PRO A 118 28.64 15.29 9.83
C PRO A 118 29.82 14.65 10.56
N PHE A 119 29.54 13.83 11.57
CA PHE A 119 30.52 13.11 12.40
C PHE A 119 31.46 13.99 13.23
N THR A 120 31.05 15.24 13.54
CA THR A 120 31.76 16.14 14.43
C THR A 120 30.90 16.54 15.64
N ALA A 121 31.51 17.20 16.63
CA ALA A 121 30.78 17.72 17.79
C ALA A 121 29.82 18.86 17.41
N GLU A 122 30.05 19.50 16.27
CA GLU A 122 29.24 20.60 15.72
C GLU A 122 28.21 20.10 14.70
N ALA A 123 27.94 18.80 14.65
CA ALA A 123 26.95 18.24 13.74
C ALA A 123 25.55 18.78 14.07
N GLU A 124 24.88 19.34 13.09
CA GLU A 124 23.52 19.87 13.21
C GLU A 124 22.66 19.53 12.00
N PHE A 125 21.35 19.43 12.20
CA PHE A 125 20.41 19.19 11.10
C PHE A 125 19.86 20.53 10.56
N ASP A 126 19.95 20.75 9.26
CA ASP A 126 19.44 21.94 8.59
C ASP A 126 17.93 21.86 8.35
N PHE A 127 17.15 22.21 9.38
CA PHE A 127 15.70 22.21 9.33
C PHE A 127 15.13 23.18 8.30
N GLU A 128 15.78 24.32 8.06
CA GLU A 128 15.28 25.31 7.10
C GLU A 128 15.42 24.81 5.65
N LEU A 129 16.56 24.21 5.31
CA LEU A 129 16.77 23.59 4.02
C LEU A 129 15.84 22.39 3.83
N PHE A 130 15.71 21.53 4.85
CA PHE A 130 14.79 20.39 4.84
C PHE A 130 13.36 20.83 4.57
N LYS A 131 12.83 21.78 5.34
CA LYS A 131 11.49 22.35 5.17
C LYS A 131 11.24 22.85 3.74
N LYS A 132 12.20 23.60 3.19
CA LYS A 132 12.15 24.10 1.81
C LYS A 132 12.06 22.93 0.80
N HIS A 133 12.90 21.92 0.95
CA HIS A 133 12.95 20.80 0.03
C HIS A 133 11.72 19.91 0.13
N VAL A 134 11.16 19.69 1.32
CA VAL A 134 9.91 18.95 1.50
C VAL A 134 8.74 19.64 0.79
N ALA A 135 8.66 20.98 0.86
CA ALA A 135 7.64 21.73 0.13
C ALA A 135 7.77 21.55 -1.40
N VAL A 136 9.01 21.56 -1.91
CA VAL A 136 9.29 21.30 -3.33
C VAL A 136 8.96 19.84 -3.68
N ALA A 137 9.34 18.87 -2.85
CA ALA A 137 9.06 17.46 -3.05
C ALA A 137 7.55 17.20 -3.15
N GLN A 138 6.74 17.79 -2.26
CA GLN A 138 5.29 17.66 -2.31
C GLN A 138 4.72 18.26 -3.60
N ARG A 139 5.23 19.41 -4.05
CA ARG A 139 4.83 20.02 -5.31
C ARG A 139 5.17 19.13 -6.51
N MET A 140 6.38 18.57 -6.54
CA MET A 140 6.79 17.64 -7.61
C MET A 140 5.88 16.40 -7.67
N MET A 141 5.46 15.88 -6.50
CA MET A 141 4.55 14.73 -6.45
C MET A 141 3.17 15.08 -6.99
N ASP A 142 2.69 16.29 -6.78
CA ASP A 142 1.43 16.77 -7.34
C ASP A 142 1.54 16.95 -8.87
N ASP A 143 2.65 17.49 -9.36
CA ASP A 143 2.94 17.61 -10.81
C ASP A 143 3.03 16.23 -11.50
N ILE A 144 3.54 15.19 -10.82
CA ILE A 144 3.54 13.80 -11.33
C ILE A 144 2.11 13.29 -11.55
N ILE A 145 1.15 13.67 -10.71
CA ILE A 145 -0.26 13.30 -10.90
C ILE A 145 -0.82 13.93 -12.18
N ASP A 146 -0.49 15.20 -12.45
CA ASP A 146 -0.92 15.85 -13.68
C ASP A 146 -0.36 15.15 -14.93
N LEU A 147 0.92 14.76 -14.91
CA LEU A 147 1.54 13.97 -15.98
C LEU A 147 0.87 12.59 -16.15
N GLU A 148 0.45 11.96 -15.05
CA GLU A 148 -0.29 10.69 -15.10
C GLU A 148 -1.67 10.88 -15.71
N VAL A 149 -2.40 11.94 -15.34
CA VAL A 149 -3.70 12.30 -15.93
C VAL A 149 -3.56 12.48 -17.45
N GLU A 150 -2.60 13.28 -17.91
CA GLU A 150 -2.32 13.44 -19.34
C GLU A 150 -2.04 12.10 -20.04
N LYS A 151 -1.34 11.20 -19.37
CA LYS A 151 -1.03 9.87 -19.92
C LYS A 151 -2.28 9.00 -20.03
N ILE A 152 -3.14 9.02 -19.01
CA ILE A 152 -4.39 8.26 -19.00
C ILE A 152 -5.33 8.77 -20.10
N GLU A 153 -5.43 10.08 -20.30
CA GLU A 153 -6.22 10.66 -21.40
C GLU A 153 -5.72 10.20 -22.77
N LYS A 154 -4.40 10.14 -22.98
CA LYS A 154 -3.81 9.59 -24.21
C LYS A 154 -4.13 8.09 -24.39
N ILE A 155 -4.15 7.31 -23.29
CA ILE A 155 -4.54 5.90 -23.34
C ILE A 155 -6.01 5.76 -23.73
N LEU A 156 -6.91 6.53 -23.14
CA LEU A 156 -8.33 6.54 -23.48
C LEU A 156 -8.57 6.91 -24.96
N ALA A 157 -7.85 7.91 -25.46
CA ALA A 157 -7.91 8.28 -26.89
C ALA A 157 -7.43 7.12 -27.77
N LYS A 158 -6.32 6.45 -27.40
CA LYS A 158 -5.81 5.28 -28.11
C LYS A 158 -6.83 4.14 -28.13
N VAL A 159 -7.37 3.75 -26.98
CA VAL A 159 -8.40 2.68 -26.87
C VAL A 159 -9.58 2.94 -27.79
N SER A 160 -10.00 4.20 -27.93
CA SER A 160 -11.10 4.57 -28.82
C SER A 160 -10.80 4.31 -30.30
N SER A 161 -9.54 4.40 -30.71
CA SER A 161 -9.08 4.22 -32.10
C SER A 161 -8.50 2.84 -32.42
N ASP A 162 -8.34 1.97 -31.42
CA ASP A 162 -7.76 0.63 -31.60
C ASP A 162 -8.67 -0.26 -32.47
N PRO A 163 -8.09 -1.14 -33.30
CA PRO A 163 -8.83 -2.04 -34.18
C PRO A 163 -9.42 -3.25 -33.48
N GLU A 164 -9.37 -3.32 -32.16
CA GLU A 164 -9.87 -4.43 -31.35
C GLU A 164 -11.40 -4.48 -31.31
N ALA A 165 -11.93 -5.63 -30.87
CA ALA A 165 -13.36 -5.81 -30.72
C ALA A 165 -13.96 -4.83 -29.69
N GLU A 166 -15.17 -4.31 -29.93
CA GLU A 166 -15.83 -3.33 -29.07
C GLU A 166 -16.01 -3.82 -27.61
N THR A 167 -16.14 -5.11 -27.38
CA THR A 167 -16.20 -5.70 -26.03
C THR A 167 -14.90 -5.50 -25.25
N ILE A 168 -13.75 -5.63 -25.90
CA ILE A 168 -12.43 -5.40 -25.31
C ILE A 168 -12.25 -3.91 -25.05
N LYS A 169 -12.46 -3.07 -26.07
CA LYS A 169 -12.34 -1.61 -25.95
C LYS A 169 -13.23 -1.04 -24.85
N ARG A 170 -14.45 -1.56 -24.70
CA ARG A 170 -15.35 -1.14 -23.62
C ARG A 170 -14.77 -1.48 -22.25
N THR A 171 -14.27 -2.69 -22.05
CA THR A 171 -13.67 -3.12 -20.78
C THR A 171 -12.46 -2.27 -20.41
N GLU A 172 -11.59 -2.00 -21.38
CA GLU A 172 -10.41 -1.14 -21.18
C GLU A 172 -10.81 0.31 -20.88
N ARG A 173 -11.76 0.86 -21.61
CA ARG A 173 -12.25 2.21 -21.38
C ARG A 173 -12.83 2.37 -19.98
N GLU A 174 -13.73 1.49 -19.57
CA GLU A 174 -14.34 1.49 -18.25
C GLU A 174 -13.29 1.41 -17.12
N LEU A 175 -12.23 0.64 -17.32
CA LEU A 175 -11.11 0.55 -16.38
C LEU A 175 -10.35 1.87 -16.27
N TRP A 176 -9.95 2.44 -17.41
CA TRP A 176 -9.15 3.67 -17.42
C TRP A 176 -9.93 4.91 -16.99
N GLU A 177 -11.25 4.97 -17.26
CA GLU A 177 -12.12 6.02 -16.75
C GLU A 177 -12.21 5.98 -15.21
N LYS A 178 -12.30 4.79 -14.61
CA LYS A 178 -12.30 4.63 -13.15
C LYS A 178 -10.95 5.03 -12.54
N ILE A 179 -9.84 4.67 -13.19
CA ILE A 179 -8.50 5.08 -12.76
C ILE A 179 -8.36 6.61 -12.89
N LEU A 180 -8.79 7.20 -13.99
CA LEU A 180 -8.77 8.66 -14.19
C LEU A 180 -9.53 9.39 -13.09
N ALA A 181 -10.76 8.94 -12.80
CA ALA A 181 -11.59 9.53 -11.76
C ALA A 181 -10.90 9.47 -10.39
N LYS A 182 -10.32 8.32 -10.02
CA LYS A 182 -9.60 8.19 -8.74
C LYS A 182 -8.32 9.02 -8.69
N THR A 183 -7.55 9.05 -9.75
CA THR A 183 -6.32 9.85 -9.86
C THR A 183 -6.62 11.34 -9.72
N THR A 184 -7.63 11.82 -10.43
CA THR A 184 -8.00 13.25 -10.46
C THR A 184 -8.59 13.72 -9.13
N GLN A 185 -9.49 12.93 -8.53
CA GLN A 185 -10.18 13.28 -7.30
C GLN A 185 -9.33 13.06 -6.06
N GLY A 186 -8.60 11.95 -6.01
CA GLY A 186 -7.81 11.56 -4.84
C GLY A 186 -6.48 12.26 -4.74
N ARG A 187 -5.81 12.50 -5.87
CA ARG A 187 -4.46 13.11 -5.96
C ARG A 187 -3.51 12.56 -4.90
N ARG A 188 -3.47 11.23 -4.79
CA ARG A 188 -2.74 10.56 -3.71
C ARG A 188 -1.24 10.62 -3.93
N THR A 189 -0.52 11.14 -2.94
CA THR A 189 0.94 11.23 -2.91
C THR A 189 1.50 10.63 -1.62
N GLY A 190 2.73 10.15 -1.66
CA GLY A 190 3.48 9.70 -0.51
C GLY A 190 4.86 10.35 -0.50
N VAL A 191 5.04 11.44 0.27
CA VAL A 191 6.35 12.01 0.53
C VAL A 191 6.84 11.47 1.87
N GLY A 192 7.91 10.70 1.84
CA GLY A 192 8.51 10.08 3.01
C GLY A 192 9.97 10.47 3.17
N THR A 193 10.64 9.82 4.10
CA THR A 193 12.06 10.02 4.39
C THR A 193 12.84 8.74 4.24
N THR A 194 14.15 8.85 3.99
CA THR A 194 15.11 7.76 4.00
C THR A 194 16.40 8.20 4.68
N ALA A 195 17.28 7.25 4.98
CA ALA A 195 18.57 7.50 5.64
C ALA A 195 18.45 8.12 7.04
N GLU A 196 17.43 7.74 7.80
CA GLU A 196 17.27 8.19 9.19
C GLU A 196 18.41 7.71 10.08
N GLY A 197 18.76 6.42 9.98
CA GLY A 197 19.89 5.85 10.72
C GLY A 197 21.23 6.52 10.37
N ASP A 198 21.46 6.81 9.09
CA ASP A 198 22.67 7.51 8.62
C ASP A 198 22.73 8.94 9.16
N MET A 199 21.59 9.64 9.18
CA MET A 199 21.46 10.98 9.76
C MET A 199 21.80 10.96 11.25
N LEU A 200 21.20 10.03 12.02
CA LEU A 200 21.44 9.90 13.46
C LEU A 200 22.91 9.58 13.75
N ALA A 201 23.51 8.65 12.99
CA ALA A 201 24.91 8.31 13.10
C ALA A 201 25.81 9.52 12.81
N ALA A 202 25.52 10.28 11.76
CA ALA A 202 26.26 11.49 11.40
C ALA A 202 26.16 12.61 12.45
N MET A 203 25.06 12.66 13.19
CA MET A 203 24.84 13.59 14.30
C MET A 203 25.37 13.08 15.65
N GLY A 204 25.91 11.87 15.71
CA GLY A 204 26.36 11.25 16.96
C GLY A 204 25.22 10.86 17.91
N LEU A 205 24.01 10.73 17.41
CA LEU A 205 22.81 10.37 18.18
C LEU A 205 22.59 8.85 18.14
N ARG A 206 22.04 8.32 19.23
CA ARG A 206 21.60 6.92 19.29
C ARG A 206 20.15 6.82 18.80
N TYR A 207 19.90 5.73 18.07
CA TYR A 207 18.54 5.34 17.67
C TYR A 207 17.77 4.80 18.88
#